data_870c743a835af73760913d4ab35f3653
#
_entry.id   870c743a835af73760913d4ab35f3653
#
_cell.length_a   1.000
_cell.length_b   1.000
_cell.length_c   1.000
_cell.angle_alpha   90.00
_cell.angle_beta   90.00
_cell.angle_gamma   90.00
#
_symmetry.space_group_name_H-M   'P 1'
#
loop_
_entity.id
_entity.type
_entity.pdbx_description
1 polymer ?
#
loop_
_entity_poly.entity_id
_entity_poly.type
_entity_poly.pdbx_seq_one_letter_code
_entity_poly.pdbx_strand_id
1 'polypeptide(L)'
;MEQSAREGVIVKGVGGLYYARQPDGEVHVLRAKGKFRKQHVTPMVGDRILFTPASGDEHGWVEEILPRDSELIRPPVANIRTVLLVLAPQPEPDYLLIDTLLVMAARQGIRPVLVANKCDLSSEVYESLVREYTPLQVPILRVSAETGEGLDELRAVMQQGICCFAGQSGVGKSTLLSAATGLELKTGEISRKISRGRHTTRHAELMFQDGYQVLDTPGFSLLELEMGMEPIQLKDYYPDFAPYEGQCRFSPCYHLSEPGCAVLEAAREGKLGKERLERYHLLLSRVKEAWRNRYD
;
A
#
# COMPACT_ATOMS: atom_id res chain seq x y z
N MET A 1 15.23 0.19 -40.52
CA MET A 1 14.21 1.15 -40.00
C MET A 1 14.37 1.14 -38.49
N GLU A 2 14.80 2.26 -37.90
CA GLU A 2 14.78 2.42 -36.44
C GLU A 2 13.33 2.28 -35.98
N GLN A 3 13.05 1.23 -35.19
CA GLN A 3 11.75 1.10 -34.54
C GLN A 3 11.65 2.22 -33.51
N SER A 4 10.68 3.12 -33.68
CA SER A 4 10.44 4.18 -32.72
C SER A 4 10.10 3.57 -31.34
N ALA A 5 10.68 4.13 -30.29
CA ALA A 5 10.36 3.74 -28.93
C ALA A 5 8.86 3.94 -28.66
N ARG A 6 8.25 2.96 -28.00
CA ARG A 6 6.83 2.98 -27.59
C ARG A 6 6.73 3.15 -26.07
N GLU A 7 5.62 3.71 -25.63
CA GLU A 7 5.32 3.85 -24.21
C GLU A 7 4.45 2.67 -23.72
N GLY A 8 4.69 2.23 -22.48
CA GLY A 8 3.89 1.19 -21.84
C GLY A 8 4.10 1.13 -20.35
N VAL A 9 3.31 0.28 -19.67
CA VAL A 9 3.40 0.02 -18.24
C VAL A 9 3.77 -1.43 -18.01
N ILE A 10 4.75 -1.70 -17.15
CA ILE A 10 5.11 -3.07 -16.76
C ILE A 10 3.98 -3.66 -15.91
N VAL A 11 3.34 -4.72 -16.40
CA VAL A 11 2.24 -5.40 -15.72
C VAL A 11 2.69 -6.64 -14.97
N LYS A 12 3.83 -7.23 -15.35
CA LYS A 12 4.37 -8.44 -14.74
C LYS A 12 5.87 -8.55 -14.97
N GLY A 13 6.60 -9.13 -13.99
CA GLY A 13 8.02 -9.44 -14.11
C GLY A 13 8.30 -10.85 -13.61
N VAL A 14 8.86 -11.73 -14.46
CA VAL A 14 9.17 -13.13 -14.12
C VAL A 14 10.46 -13.58 -14.83
N GLY A 15 11.43 -14.09 -14.07
CA GLY A 15 12.63 -14.70 -14.66
C GLY A 15 13.48 -13.75 -15.52
N GLY A 16 13.48 -12.46 -15.22
CA GLY A 16 14.19 -11.43 -15.99
C GLY A 16 13.47 -10.99 -17.27
N LEU A 17 12.25 -11.49 -17.50
CA LEU A 17 11.34 -11.01 -18.53
C LEU A 17 10.31 -10.05 -17.91
N TYR A 18 9.99 -8.99 -18.64
CA TYR A 18 9.01 -7.98 -18.28
C TYR A 18 7.91 -7.96 -19.33
N TYR A 19 6.68 -7.93 -18.86
CA TYR A 19 5.49 -7.83 -19.69
C TYR A 19 5.01 -6.39 -19.62
N ALA A 20 5.06 -5.67 -20.72
CA ALA A 20 4.63 -4.27 -20.81
C ALA A 20 3.35 -4.15 -21.62
N ARG A 21 2.35 -3.50 -21.04
CA ARG A 21 1.05 -3.22 -21.67
C ARG A 21 1.04 -1.81 -22.22
N GLN A 22 0.72 -1.67 -23.50
CA GLN A 22 0.47 -0.38 -24.15
C GLN A 22 -0.93 0.17 -23.82
N PRO A 23 -1.19 1.46 -24.10
CA PRO A 23 -2.53 2.06 -23.89
C PRO A 23 -3.66 1.39 -24.68
N ASP A 24 -3.36 0.83 -25.86
CA ASP A 24 -4.31 0.07 -26.67
C ASP A 24 -4.61 -1.35 -26.17
N GLY A 25 -3.87 -1.79 -25.14
CA GLY A 25 -4.02 -3.10 -24.49
C GLY A 25 -3.05 -4.17 -24.98
N GLU A 26 -2.27 -3.92 -26.05
CA GLU A 26 -1.26 -4.87 -26.51
C GLU A 26 -0.18 -5.09 -25.46
N VAL A 27 0.23 -6.37 -25.25
CA VAL A 27 1.25 -6.74 -24.26
C VAL A 27 2.49 -7.26 -24.97
N HIS A 28 3.64 -6.67 -24.65
CA HIS A 28 4.94 -7.02 -25.21
C HIS A 28 5.83 -7.67 -24.16
N VAL A 29 6.61 -8.68 -24.57
CA VAL A 29 7.60 -9.33 -23.73
C VAL A 29 8.97 -8.68 -23.96
N LEU A 30 9.56 -8.17 -22.89
CA LEU A 30 10.76 -7.34 -22.91
C LEU A 30 11.84 -7.90 -22.00
N ARG A 31 13.09 -7.53 -22.27
CA ARG A 31 14.23 -7.66 -21.37
C ARG A 31 14.76 -6.29 -20.97
N ALA A 32 15.34 -6.21 -19.78
CA ALA A 32 16.06 -5.02 -19.35
C ALA A 32 17.45 -4.95 -19.98
N LYS A 33 17.83 -3.79 -20.54
CA LYS A 33 19.19 -3.56 -21.03
C LYS A 33 20.21 -3.58 -19.88
N GLY A 34 21.44 -4.00 -20.16
CA GLY A 34 22.52 -4.08 -19.17
C GLY A 34 22.87 -2.77 -18.48
N LYS A 35 22.47 -1.61 -19.05
CA LYS A 35 22.65 -0.29 -18.42
C LYS A 35 21.92 -0.18 -17.05
N PHE A 36 20.72 -0.78 -16.92
CA PHE A 36 19.97 -0.74 -15.67
C PHE A 36 20.71 -1.45 -14.54
N ARG A 37 21.36 -2.58 -14.83
CA ARG A 37 22.20 -3.30 -13.85
C ARG A 37 23.37 -2.44 -13.39
N LYS A 38 24.00 -1.68 -14.29
CA LYS A 38 25.11 -0.77 -13.95
C LYS A 38 24.67 0.40 -13.11
N GLN A 39 23.42 0.86 -13.30
CA GLN A 39 22.80 1.95 -12.56
C GLN A 39 22.14 1.49 -11.26
N HIS A 40 22.20 0.19 -10.92
CA HIS A 40 21.49 -0.41 -9.78
C HIS A 40 19.98 -0.15 -9.80
N VAL A 41 19.38 0.00 -10.99
CA VAL A 41 17.95 0.18 -11.17
C VAL A 41 17.35 -1.12 -11.70
N THR A 42 16.30 -1.60 -11.06
CA THR A 42 15.55 -2.79 -11.50
C THR A 42 14.17 -2.34 -11.97
N PRO A 43 13.72 -2.73 -13.19
CA PRO A 43 12.36 -2.49 -13.60
C PRO A 43 11.37 -3.22 -12.68
N MET A 44 10.27 -2.57 -12.33
CA MET A 44 9.25 -3.06 -11.41
C MET A 44 7.88 -3.06 -12.05
N VAL A 45 6.97 -3.88 -11.54
CA VAL A 45 5.55 -3.81 -11.90
C VAL A 45 5.01 -2.43 -11.55
N GLY A 46 4.27 -1.82 -12.46
CA GLY A 46 3.79 -0.44 -12.34
C GLY A 46 4.73 0.61 -12.94
N ASP A 47 5.96 0.27 -13.35
CA ASP A 47 6.82 1.23 -14.05
C ASP A 47 6.23 1.66 -15.38
N ARG A 48 6.22 2.96 -15.63
CA ARG A 48 6.04 3.56 -16.95
C ARG A 48 7.37 3.51 -17.67
N ILE A 49 7.39 2.96 -18.88
CA ILE A 49 8.63 2.73 -19.62
C ILE A 49 8.53 3.19 -21.08
N LEU A 50 9.68 3.52 -21.64
CA LEU A 50 9.87 3.51 -23.09
C LEU A 50 10.51 2.18 -23.46
N PHE A 51 10.03 1.53 -24.52
CA PHE A 51 10.54 0.25 -24.97
C PHE A 51 10.55 0.12 -26.49
N THR A 52 11.43 -0.74 -26.98
CA THR A 52 11.46 -1.19 -28.38
C THR A 52 10.80 -2.57 -28.43
N PRO A 53 9.75 -2.77 -29.25
CA PRO A 53 9.11 -4.08 -29.39
C PRO A 53 10.07 -5.11 -30.00
N ALA A 54 9.70 -6.39 -29.87
CA ALA A 54 10.44 -7.48 -30.48
C ALA A 54 10.50 -7.34 -32.03
N SER A 55 11.62 -7.81 -32.60
CA SER A 55 11.74 -7.97 -34.05
C SER A 55 11.99 -9.46 -34.33
N GLY A 56 11.03 -10.14 -34.96
CA GLY A 56 11.07 -11.59 -35.17
C GLY A 56 10.80 -12.36 -33.86
N ASP A 57 11.58 -13.44 -33.65
CA ASP A 57 11.45 -14.34 -32.48
C ASP A 57 12.19 -13.84 -31.22
N GLU A 58 12.81 -12.66 -31.28
CA GLU A 58 13.53 -12.07 -30.15
C GLU A 58 12.58 -11.30 -29.24
N HIS A 59 13.01 -11.09 -27.98
CA HIS A 59 12.31 -10.22 -27.04
C HIS A 59 12.58 -8.76 -27.35
N GLY A 60 11.63 -7.88 -27.03
CA GLY A 60 11.86 -6.44 -27.05
C GLY A 60 12.76 -5.98 -25.89
N TRP A 61 13.03 -4.68 -25.83
CA TRP A 61 13.96 -4.10 -24.87
C TRP A 61 13.35 -2.92 -24.12
N VAL A 62 13.46 -2.92 -22.81
CA VAL A 62 13.22 -1.73 -21.98
C VAL A 62 14.33 -0.73 -22.30
N GLU A 63 13.94 0.43 -22.85
CA GLU A 63 14.85 1.52 -23.20
C GLU A 63 15.08 2.47 -22.04
N GLU A 64 13.98 2.87 -21.38
CA GLU A 64 13.99 3.85 -20.31
C GLU A 64 12.89 3.52 -19.28
N ILE A 65 13.16 3.78 -18.01
CA ILE A 65 12.18 3.79 -16.95
C ILE A 65 11.89 5.26 -16.64
N LEU A 66 10.63 5.65 -16.81
CA LEU A 66 10.21 7.02 -16.52
C LEU A 66 10.19 7.28 -15.00
N PRO A 67 10.25 8.54 -14.57
CA PRO A 67 10.26 8.89 -13.15
C PRO A 67 9.10 8.22 -12.39
N ARG A 68 9.42 7.64 -11.24
CA ARG A 68 8.48 6.99 -10.33
C ARG A 68 7.87 8.02 -9.40
N ASP A 69 6.55 7.95 -9.21
CA ASP A 69 5.84 8.77 -8.22
C ASP A 69 5.88 8.10 -6.82
N SER A 70 5.93 6.75 -6.79
CA SER A 70 6.11 5.95 -5.58
C SER A 70 6.87 4.67 -5.89
N GLU A 71 7.53 4.11 -4.88
CA GLU A 71 8.31 2.87 -5.03
C GLU A 71 8.23 2.05 -3.75
N LEU A 72 7.87 0.77 -3.87
CA LEU A 72 7.97 -0.22 -2.81
C LEU A 72 9.06 -1.23 -3.15
N ILE A 73 9.89 -1.55 -2.16
CA ILE A 73 10.99 -2.52 -2.34
C ILE A 73 10.46 -3.96 -2.21
N ARG A 74 9.47 -4.17 -1.34
CA ARG A 74 8.87 -5.49 -1.06
C ARG A 74 7.37 -5.40 -0.85
N PRO A 75 6.58 -5.92 -1.80
CA PRO A 75 6.98 -6.40 -3.12
C PRO A 75 7.53 -5.27 -4.00
N PRO A 76 8.42 -5.58 -4.99
CA PRO A 76 8.98 -4.57 -5.89
C PRO A 76 7.92 -4.06 -6.85
N VAL A 77 7.32 -2.92 -6.54
CA VAL A 77 6.26 -2.28 -7.32
C VAL A 77 6.42 -0.76 -7.31
N ALA A 78 6.02 -0.11 -8.40
CA ALA A 78 6.14 1.32 -8.60
C ALA A 78 4.79 1.98 -8.92
N ASN A 79 4.72 3.28 -8.73
CA ASN A 79 3.61 4.15 -9.15
C ASN A 79 2.25 3.77 -8.55
N ILE A 80 2.24 3.20 -7.34
CA ILE A 80 0.99 3.02 -6.60
C ILE A 80 0.48 4.40 -6.20
N ARG A 81 -0.72 4.74 -6.64
CA ARG A 81 -1.39 6.01 -6.32
C ARG A 81 -2.14 5.92 -4.99
N THR A 82 -2.86 4.82 -4.79
CA THR A 82 -3.77 4.66 -3.65
C THR A 82 -3.65 3.28 -3.01
N VAL A 83 -3.62 3.23 -1.69
CA VAL A 83 -3.81 2.01 -0.92
C VAL A 83 -5.15 2.03 -0.20
N LEU A 84 -5.97 1.02 -0.47
CA LEU A 84 -7.28 0.80 0.14
C LEU A 84 -7.09 -0.10 1.37
N LEU A 85 -7.15 0.50 2.57
CA LEU A 85 -6.96 -0.17 3.86
C LEU A 85 -8.28 -0.71 4.35
N VAL A 86 -8.51 -2.01 4.18
CA VAL A 86 -9.82 -2.64 4.40
C VAL A 86 -9.89 -3.26 5.78
N LEU A 87 -10.93 -2.88 6.52
CA LEU A 87 -11.36 -3.48 7.79
C LEU A 87 -12.79 -4.01 7.64
N ALA A 88 -13.16 -4.93 8.52
CA ALA A 88 -14.54 -5.44 8.61
C ALA A 88 -14.85 -5.83 10.07
N PRO A 89 -16.13 -5.98 10.45
CA PRO A 89 -16.51 -6.45 11.79
C PRO A 89 -15.98 -7.86 12.11
N GLN A 90 -15.72 -8.65 11.07
CA GLN A 90 -15.17 -10.00 11.15
C GLN A 90 -14.16 -10.23 10.03
N PRO A 91 -12.91 -10.69 10.37
CA PRO A 91 -12.37 -10.93 11.72
C PRO A 91 -12.26 -9.66 12.56
N GLU A 92 -12.02 -9.80 13.87
CA GLU A 92 -11.80 -8.65 14.77
C GLU A 92 -10.79 -7.66 14.17
N PRO A 93 -11.11 -6.35 14.11
CA PRO A 93 -10.29 -5.37 13.43
C PRO A 93 -8.92 -5.17 14.09
N ASP A 94 -7.85 -5.31 13.32
CA ASP A 94 -6.49 -5.02 13.76
C ASP A 94 -6.11 -3.56 13.44
N TYR A 95 -6.42 -2.66 14.34
CA TYR A 95 -6.10 -1.23 14.19
C TYR A 95 -4.58 -0.96 14.23
N LEU A 96 -3.80 -1.83 14.88
CA LEU A 96 -2.33 -1.70 14.88
C LEU A 96 -1.75 -1.97 13.49
N LEU A 97 -2.30 -2.94 12.76
CA LEU A 97 -1.98 -3.17 11.35
C LEU A 97 -2.33 -1.94 10.50
N ILE A 98 -3.49 -1.33 10.74
CA ILE A 98 -3.91 -0.13 10.00
C ILE A 98 -2.96 1.03 10.26
N ASP A 99 -2.60 1.32 11.51
CA ASP A 99 -1.64 2.36 11.85
C ASP A 99 -0.27 2.09 11.21
N THR A 100 0.17 0.82 11.19
CA THR A 100 1.37 0.39 10.49
C THR A 100 1.32 0.71 9.00
N LEU A 101 0.23 0.35 8.33
CA LEU A 101 0.03 0.58 6.90
C LEU A 101 -0.10 2.07 6.55
N LEU A 102 -0.69 2.88 7.43
CA LEU A 102 -0.74 4.34 7.28
C LEU A 102 0.66 4.97 7.31
N VAL A 103 1.50 4.58 8.28
CA VAL A 103 2.90 5.02 8.35
C VAL A 103 3.65 4.64 7.07
N MET A 104 3.47 3.42 6.58
CA MET A 104 4.13 2.96 5.36
C MET A 104 3.66 3.72 4.13
N ALA A 105 2.36 3.94 3.99
CA ALA A 105 1.79 4.71 2.89
C ALA A 105 2.35 6.13 2.88
N ALA A 106 2.38 6.79 4.04
CA ALA A 106 2.92 8.14 4.18
C ALA A 106 4.42 8.22 3.81
N ARG A 107 5.23 7.24 4.24
CA ARG A 107 6.66 7.17 3.88
C ARG A 107 6.91 7.04 2.39
N GLN A 108 6.01 6.40 1.67
CA GLN A 108 6.14 6.14 0.23
C GLN A 108 5.38 7.15 -0.64
N GLY A 109 4.76 8.16 -0.04
CA GLY A 109 3.94 9.12 -0.76
C GLY A 109 2.68 8.51 -1.40
N ILE A 110 2.21 7.35 -0.87
CA ILE A 110 1.02 6.65 -1.34
C ILE A 110 -0.19 7.19 -0.57
N ARG A 111 -1.26 7.55 -1.28
CA ARG A 111 -2.49 8.02 -0.66
C ARG A 111 -3.25 6.88 0.02
N PRO A 112 -3.45 6.90 1.35
CA PRO A 112 -4.28 5.92 2.02
C PRO A 112 -5.76 6.29 1.90
N VAL A 113 -6.63 5.26 1.85
CA VAL A 113 -8.08 5.36 2.01
C VAL A 113 -8.53 4.25 2.93
N LEU A 114 -9.21 4.59 4.00
CA LEU A 114 -9.78 3.62 4.95
C LEU A 114 -11.11 3.11 4.41
N VAL A 115 -11.32 1.79 4.45
CA VAL A 115 -12.51 1.15 3.90
C VAL A 115 -13.12 0.23 4.95
N ALA A 116 -14.25 0.65 5.53
CA ALA A 116 -15.06 -0.22 6.38
C ALA A 116 -15.95 -1.07 5.48
N ASN A 117 -15.62 -2.35 5.35
CA ASN A 117 -16.37 -3.32 4.56
C ASN A 117 -17.32 -4.13 5.44
N LYS A 118 -18.29 -4.81 4.82
CA LYS A 118 -19.35 -5.59 5.47
C LYS A 118 -20.23 -4.73 6.40
N CYS A 119 -20.49 -3.48 6.01
CA CYS A 119 -21.33 -2.57 6.78
C CYS A 119 -22.81 -2.99 6.85
N ASP A 120 -23.21 -3.96 6.03
CA ASP A 120 -24.47 -4.70 6.14
C ASP A 120 -24.55 -5.52 7.43
N LEU A 121 -23.42 -5.98 7.99
CA LEU A 121 -23.38 -6.75 9.24
C LEU A 121 -23.32 -5.84 10.48
N SER A 122 -22.57 -4.73 10.44
CA SER A 122 -22.41 -3.78 11.52
C SER A 122 -21.80 -2.46 11.05
N SER A 123 -22.26 -1.32 11.57
CA SER A 123 -21.66 0.00 11.36
C SER A 123 -20.49 0.32 12.30
N GLU A 124 -20.25 -0.50 13.31
CA GLU A 124 -19.32 -0.23 14.40
C GLU A 124 -17.89 0.07 13.94
N VAL A 125 -17.38 -0.67 12.94
CA VAL A 125 -16.05 -0.43 12.37
C VAL A 125 -15.98 0.92 11.69
N TYR A 126 -17.00 1.29 10.92
CA TYR A 126 -17.06 2.60 10.26
C TYR A 126 -17.08 3.74 11.29
N GLU A 127 -17.92 3.63 12.32
CA GLU A 127 -18.03 4.61 13.39
C GLU A 127 -16.71 4.76 14.17
N SER A 128 -16.03 3.65 14.43
CA SER A 128 -14.70 3.66 15.07
C SER A 128 -13.65 4.33 14.20
N LEU A 129 -13.64 4.04 12.89
CA LEU A 129 -12.74 4.72 11.95
C LEU A 129 -13.00 6.22 11.89
N VAL A 130 -14.25 6.65 11.82
CA VAL A 130 -14.62 8.07 11.84
C VAL A 130 -14.15 8.73 13.13
N ARG A 131 -14.42 8.13 14.28
CA ARG A 131 -14.01 8.67 15.59
C ARG A 131 -12.50 8.84 15.71
N GLU A 132 -11.71 7.84 15.27
CA GLU A 132 -10.27 7.82 15.53
C GLU A 132 -9.44 8.46 14.41
N TYR A 133 -9.88 8.37 13.15
CA TYR A 133 -9.04 8.73 11.99
C TYR A 133 -9.49 10.00 11.26
N THR A 134 -10.65 10.59 11.60
CA THR A 134 -11.07 11.89 11.04
C THR A 134 -9.98 12.98 11.20
N PRO A 135 -9.29 13.09 12.36
CA PRO A 135 -8.23 14.09 12.53
C PRO A 135 -7.07 13.96 11.54
N LEU A 136 -6.86 12.78 10.93
CA LEU A 136 -5.81 12.54 9.95
C LEU A 136 -6.19 13.04 8.54
N GLN A 137 -7.45 13.46 8.33
CA GLN A 137 -7.96 13.87 7.01
C GLN A 137 -7.81 12.78 5.93
N VAL A 138 -7.76 11.51 6.33
CA VAL A 138 -7.75 10.36 5.42
C VAL A 138 -9.20 10.04 5.04
N PRO A 139 -9.53 9.85 3.74
CA PRO A 139 -10.86 9.45 3.33
C PRO A 139 -11.29 8.13 3.98
N ILE A 140 -12.53 8.06 4.44
CA ILE A 140 -13.11 6.88 5.07
C ILE A 140 -14.36 6.49 4.28
N LEU A 141 -14.36 5.30 3.70
CA LEU A 141 -15.48 4.77 2.93
C LEU A 141 -16.24 3.72 3.75
N ARG A 142 -17.57 3.80 3.68
CA ARG A 142 -18.49 2.79 4.19
C ARG A 142 -18.96 1.94 3.02
N VAL A 143 -18.68 0.65 3.04
CA VAL A 143 -19.00 -0.22 1.90
C VAL A 143 -19.56 -1.58 2.34
N SER A 144 -20.33 -2.18 1.45
CA SER A 144 -20.70 -3.59 1.51
C SER A 144 -20.60 -4.20 0.12
N ALA A 145 -19.71 -5.17 -0.04
CA ALA A 145 -19.60 -5.92 -1.29
C ALA A 145 -20.85 -6.78 -1.56
N GLU A 146 -21.59 -7.14 -0.51
CA GLU A 146 -22.82 -7.99 -0.60
C GLU A 146 -24.00 -7.19 -1.09
N THR A 147 -24.22 -5.98 -0.56
CA THR A 147 -25.38 -5.14 -0.90
C THR A 147 -25.11 -4.14 -2.01
N GLY A 148 -23.85 -3.88 -2.32
CA GLY A 148 -23.44 -2.85 -3.27
C GLY A 148 -23.33 -1.46 -2.67
N GLU A 149 -23.61 -1.27 -1.37
CA GLU A 149 -23.49 0.01 -0.69
C GLU A 149 -22.06 0.57 -0.79
N GLY A 150 -21.91 1.84 -1.17
CA GLY A 150 -20.63 2.57 -1.22
C GLY A 150 -19.67 2.11 -2.34
N LEU A 151 -20.09 1.23 -3.24
CA LEU A 151 -19.22 0.77 -4.33
C LEU A 151 -18.92 1.86 -5.36
N ASP A 152 -19.80 2.83 -5.56
CA ASP A 152 -19.58 3.91 -6.52
C ASP A 152 -18.48 4.86 -6.04
N GLU A 153 -18.46 5.18 -4.76
CA GLU A 153 -17.39 5.97 -4.13
C GLU A 153 -16.05 5.22 -4.17
N LEU A 154 -16.08 3.90 -3.92
CA LEU A 154 -14.90 3.04 -4.03
C LEU A 154 -14.37 3.03 -5.47
N ARG A 155 -15.24 2.88 -6.47
CA ARG A 155 -14.89 2.93 -7.90
C ARG A 155 -14.26 4.27 -8.28
N ALA A 156 -14.82 5.39 -7.82
CA ALA A 156 -14.29 6.72 -8.08
C ALA A 156 -12.85 6.88 -7.54
N VAL A 157 -12.55 6.29 -6.38
CA VAL A 157 -11.19 6.27 -5.84
C VAL A 157 -10.27 5.38 -6.66
N MET A 158 -10.72 4.20 -7.07
CA MET A 158 -9.92 3.23 -7.84
C MET A 158 -9.57 3.72 -9.25
N GLN A 159 -10.37 4.61 -9.84
CA GLN A 159 -10.12 5.19 -11.16
C GLN A 159 -8.98 6.23 -11.17
N GLN A 160 -8.48 6.66 -10.02
CA GLN A 160 -7.46 7.72 -9.93
C GLN A 160 -6.04 7.25 -10.27
N GLY A 161 -5.83 5.99 -10.60
CA GLY A 161 -4.54 5.39 -10.95
C GLY A 161 -4.35 4.01 -10.35
N ILE A 162 -3.10 3.54 -10.29
CA ILE A 162 -2.79 2.22 -9.74
C ILE A 162 -3.19 2.18 -8.27
N CYS A 163 -4.06 1.23 -7.91
CA CYS A 163 -4.46 1.00 -6.53
C CYS A 163 -4.15 -0.44 -6.07
N CYS A 164 -4.07 -0.62 -4.76
CA CYS A 164 -3.95 -1.93 -4.14
C CYS A 164 -4.82 -2.01 -2.88
N PHE A 165 -5.22 -3.23 -2.52
CA PHE A 165 -5.99 -3.51 -1.32
C PHE A 165 -5.07 -4.09 -0.24
N ALA A 166 -5.12 -3.52 0.97
CA ALA A 166 -4.38 -3.99 2.14
C ALA A 166 -5.32 -4.20 3.33
N GLY A 167 -4.88 -4.99 4.32
CA GLY A 167 -5.68 -5.32 5.52
C GLY A 167 -5.65 -6.80 5.82
N GLN A 168 -6.25 -7.20 6.94
CA GLN A 168 -6.29 -8.58 7.43
C GLN A 168 -6.86 -9.58 6.39
N SER A 169 -6.51 -10.86 6.56
CA SER A 169 -7.17 -11.94 5.82
C SER A 169 -8.64 -12.05 6.26
N GLY A 170 -9.55 -12.28 5.31
CA GLY A 170 -10.98 -12.47 5.62
C GLY A 170 -11.83 -11.19 5.71
N VAL A 171 -11.25 -9.99 5.62
CA VAL A 171 -12.02 -8.72 5.61
C VAL A 171 -12.77 -8.46 4.31
N GLY A 172 -12.59 -9.32 3.28
CA GLY A 172 -13.34 -9.25 2.04
C GLY A 172 -12.68 -8.47 0.91
N LYS A 173 -11.35 -8.28 0.91
CA LYS A 173 -10.62 -7.55 -0.15
C LYS A 173 -10.90 -8.06 -1.56
N SER A 174 -10.82 -9.39 -1.77
CA SER A 174 -11.08 -9.99 -3.09
C SER A 174 -12.54 -9.87 -3.51
N THR A 175 -13.47 -9.99 -2.56
CA THR A 175 -14.90 -9.81 -2.80
C THR A 175 -15.23 -8.37 -3.19
N LEU A 176 -14.64 -7.39 -2.47
CA LEU A 176 -14.76 -5.98 -2.83
C LEU A 176 -14.20 -5.67 -4.21
N LEU A 177 -13.02 -6.20 -4.53
CA LEU A 177 -12.43 -6.03 -5.85
C LEU A 177 -13.33 -6.60 -6.94
N SER A 178 -13.85 -7.84 -6.77
CA SER A 178 -14.79 -8.43 -7.71
C SER A 178 -16.07 -7.63 -7.83
N ALA A 179 -16.66 -7.16 -6.73
CA ALA A 179 -17.89 -6.37 -6.74
C ALA A 179 -17.70 -4.99 -7.38
N ALA A 180 -16.52 -4.37 -7.19
CA ALA A 180 -16.22 -3.06 -7.76
C ALA A 180 -15.92 -3.12 -9.26
N THR A 181 -15.23 -4.16 -9.73
CA THR A 181 -14.65 -4.22 -11.09
C THR A 181 -15.27 -5.26 -12.01
N GLY A 182 -16.11 -6.16 -11.48
CA GLY A 182 -16.62 -7.30 -12.24
C GLY A 182 -15.59 -8.40 -12.51
N LEU A 183 -14.36 -8.28 -12.00
CA LEU A 183 -13.34 -9.32 -12.11
C LEU A 183 -13.76 -10.57 -11.34
N GLU A 184 -13.89 -11.70 -12.01
CA GLU A 184 -14.08 -13.00 -11.36
C GLU A 184 -12.75 -13.47 -10.76
N LEU A 185 -12.47 -13.02 -9.54
CA LEU A 185 -11.36 -13.57 -8.76
C LEU A 185 -11.84 -14.87 -8.11
N LYS A 186 -11.22 -16.00 -8.42
CA LYS A 186 -11.49 -17.24 -7.71
C LYS A 186 -11.24 -17.06 -6.23
N THR A 187 -12.31 -16.93 -5.47
CA THR A 187 -12.29 -16.81 -4.01
C THR A 187 -11.45 -17.93 -3.41
N GLY A 188 -10.33 -17.60 -2.80
CA GLY A 188 -9.41 -18.57 -2.22
C GLY A 188 -8.05 -18.70 -2.92
N GLU A 189 -7.84 -18.23 -4.15
CA GLU A 189 -6.52 -18.27 -4.78
C GLU A 189 -5.56 -17.25 -4.16
N ILE A 190 -6.04 -16.06 -3.80
CA ILE A 190 -5.23 -15.06 -3.09
C ILE A 190 -4.82 -15.59 -1.69
N SER A 191 -5.73 -16.26 -0.97
CA SER A 191 -5.44 -16.83 0.35
C SER A 191 -4.72 -18.18 0.31
N ARG A 192 -4.98 -19.04 -0.69
CA ARG A 192 -4.38 -20.38 -0.80
C ARG A 192 -2.95 -20.37 -1.33
N LYS A 193 -2.57 -19.40 -2.13
CA LYS A 193 -1.14 -19.17 -2.50
C LYS A 193 -0.28 -18.78 -1.32
N ILE A 194 -0.89 -18.24 -0.24
CA ILE A 194 -0.20 -17.87 1.00
C ILE A 194 0.15 -19.09 1.87
N SER A 195 -0.64 -20.17 1.83
CA SER A 195 -0.49 -21.31 2.76
C SER A 195 0.35 -22.49 2.23
N ARG A 196 0.75 -22.50 0.97
CA ARG A 196 1.60 -23.56 0.39
C ARG A 196 3.02 -23.06 0.08
N GLY A 197 3.92 -23.29 1.02
CA GLY A 197 5.35 -23.44 0.78
C GLY A 197 6.21 -22.21 1.09
N ARG A 198 7.12 -22.39 2.04
CA ARG A 198 8.38 -21.65 2.17
C ARG A 198 9.05 -21.61 0.79
N HIS A 199 9.43 -20.40 0.30
CA HIS A 199 10.21 -20.16 -0.92
C HIS A 199 9.51 -20.23 -2.29
N THR A 200 8.35 -19.57 -2.48
CA THR A 200 7.97 -19.12 -3.83
C THR A 200 8.02 -17.61 -3.88
N THR A 201 8.88 -17.08 -4.73
CA THR A 201 9.01 -15.66 -5.07
C THR A 201 7.62 -15.14 -5.45
N ARG A 202 7.03 -14.29 -4.61
CA ARG A 202 5.70 -13.72 -4.83
C ARG A 202 5.84 -12.66 -5.91
N HIS A 203 5.29 -12.93 -7.09
CA HIS A 203 5.28 -11.95 -8.18
C HIS A 203 4.05 -11.07 -8.04
N ALA A 204 4.27 -9.76 -7.98
CA ALA A 204 3.20 -8.78 -8.14
C ALA A 204 2.72 -8.81 -9.60
N GLU A 205 1.43 -8.60 -9.82
CA GLU A 205 0.84 -8.48 -11.15
C GLU A 205 -0.14 -7.31 -11.17
N LEU A 206 -0.01 -6.45 -12.18
CA LEU A 206 -0.91 -5.32 -12.38
C LEU A 206 -2.01 -5.72 -13.34
N MET A 207 -3.24 -5.76 -12.83
CA MET A 207 -4.45 -6.09 -13.58
C MET A 207 -5.12 -4.83 -14.13
N PHE A 208 -5.62 -4.93 -15.35
CA PHE A 208 -6.41 -3.89 -16.01
C PHE A 208 -7.81 -4.43 -16.30
N GLN A 209 -8.82 -3.76 -15.78
CA GLN A 209 -10.22 -4.09 -16.03
C GLN A 209 -11.07 -2.83 -16.07
N ASP A 210 -11.77 -2.58 -17.18
CA ASP A 210 -12.75 -1.49 -17.34
C ASP A 210 -12.24 -0.11 -16.84
N GLY A 211 -10.97 0.20 -17.14
CA GLY A 211 -10.31 1.44 -16.72
C GLY A 211 -9.69 1.41 -15.34
N TYR A 212 -9.89 0.35 -14.56
CA TYR A 212 -9.21 0.16 -13.27
C TYR A 212 -7.83 -0.46 -13.45
N GLN A 213 -6.91 -0.03 -12.61
CA GLN A 213 -5.54 -0.52 -12.52
C GLN A 213 -5.31 -1.04 -11.10
N VAL A 214 -5.39 -2.34 -10.90
CA VAL A 214 -5.32 -2.95 -9.58
C VAL A 214 -4.11 -3.85 -9.49
N LEU A 215 -3.29 -3.58 -8.50
CA LEU A 215 -2.13 -4.38 -8.20
C LEU A 215 -2.54 -5.59 -7.34
N ASP A 216 -2.40 -6.81 -7.90
CA ASP A 216 -2.50 -8.04 -7.12
C ASP A 216 -1.17 -8.26 -6.38
N THR A 217 -1.18 -7.93 -5.09
CA THR A 217 -0.04 -8.14 -4.21
C THR A 217 -0.39 -9.13 -3.11
N PRO A 218 -0.16 -10.44 -3.34
CA PRO A 218 -0.25 -11.38 -2.24
C PRO A 218 0.81 -11.01 -1.19
N GLY A 219 0.36 -10.52 -0.03
CA GLY A 219 1.23 -10.20 1.09
C GLY A 219 1.37 -8.73 1.44
N PHE A 220 0.57 -7.82 0.89
CA PHE A 220 0.50 -6.43 1.38
C PHE A 220 0.02 -6.35 2.85
N SER A 221 -0.59 -7.40 3.37
CA SER A 221 -0.89 -7.58 4.80
C SER A 221 0.31 -8.04 5.62
N LEU A 222 1.43 -8.37 4.97
CA LEU A 222 2.69 -8.80 5.58
C LEU A 222 3.82 -7.79 5.30
N LEU A 223 3.49 -6.56 4.96
CA LEU A 223 4.48 -5.50 4.95
C LEU A 223 4.98 -5.35 6.39
N GLU A 224 6.02 -6.11 6.70
CA GLU A 224 6.88 -5.78 7.80
C GLU A 224 7.32 -4.35 7.56
N LEU A 225 7.17 -3.48 8.55
CA LEU A 225 7.88 -2.22 8.59
C LEU A 225 9.36 -2.57 8.40
N GLU A 226 9.83 -2.62 7.14
CA GLU A 226 11.27 -2.63 6.88
C GLU A 226 11.83 -1.29 7.32
N MET A 227 12.35 -1.31 8.50
CA MET A 227 12.55 -0.24 9.41
C MET A 227 13.92 0.39 9.25
N GLY A 228 14.24 0.84 8.05
CA GLY A 228 15.32 1.82 7.89
C GLY A 228 14.91 3.22 8.37
N MET A 229 14.06 3.31 9.41
CA MET A 229 13.58 4.56 9.98
C MET A 229 14.17 4.76 11.36
N GLU A 230 14.75 5.92 11.63
CA GLU A 230 15.13 6.28 12.99
C GLU A 230 13.88 6.36 13.89
N PRO A 231 13.95 5.81 15.11
CA PRO A 231 12.78 5.79 15.99
C PRO A 231 12.12 7.14 16.22
N ILE A 232 12.90 8.22 16.24
CA ILE A 232 12.38 9.57 16.44
C ILE A 232 11.52 10.07 15.27
N GLN A 233 11.73 9.54 14.07
CA GLN A 233 10.99 9.92 12.88
C GLN A 233 9.57 9.35 12.84
N LEU A 234 9.25 8.34 13.66
CA LEU A 234 7.92 7.72 13.65
C LEU A 234 6.81 8.74 13.91
N LYS A 235 7.04 9.68 14.82
CA LYS A 235 6.07 10.73 15.18
C LYS A 235 5.68 11.62 13.99
N ASP A 236 6.60 11.81 13.02
CA ASP A 236 6.37 12.65 11.84
C ASP A 236 5.31 12.07 10.91
N TYR A 237 4.98 10.77 11.06
CA TYR A 237 3.92 10.06 10.35
C TYR A 237 2.61 9.97 11.13
N TYR A 238 2.50 10.74 12.24
CA TYR A 238 1.30 10.88 13.05
C TYR A 238 0.79 12.32 12.98
N PRO A 239 0.05 12.69 11.92
CA PRO A 239 -0.40 14.07 11.72
C PRO A 239 -1.31 14.60 12.84
N ASP A 240 -1.94 13.72 13.59
CA ASP A 240 -2.71 14.04 14.79
C ASP A 240 -1.83 14.54 15.96
N PHE A 241 -0.52 14.35 15.91
CA PHE A 241 0.44 14.94 16.86
C PHE A 241 0.86 16.36 16.48
N ALA A 242 0.71 16.74 15.20
CA ALA A 242 1.18 18.04 14.68
C ALA A 242 0.70 19.27 15.49
N PRO A 243 -0.53 19.33 16.03
CA PRO A 243 -0.96 20.46 16.86
C PRO A 243 -0.16 20.63 18.15
N TYR A 244 0.55 19.59 18.59
CA TYR A 244 1.29 19.54 19.86
C TYR A 244 2.80 19.57 19.67
N GLU A 245 3.29 19.50 18.43
CA GLU A 245 4.71 19.53 18.11
C GLU A 245 5.34 20.86 18.57
N GLY A 246 6.56 20.76 19.11
CA GLY A 246 7.28 21.91 19.66
C GLY A 246 6.80 22.40 21.02
N GLN A 247 5.69 21.85 21.58
CA GLN A 247 5.15 22.25 22.87
C GLN A 247 5.64 21.36 24.03
N CYS A 248 6.37 20.28 23.73
CA CYS A 248 6.95 19.42 24.75
C CYS A 248 8.07 20.10 25.49
N ARG A 249 8.20 19.83 26.80
CA ARG A 249 9.29 20.37 27.63
C ARG A 249 10.68 19.96 27.14
N PHE A 250 10.80 18.80 26.50
CA PHE A 250 12.07 18.26 26.00
C PHE A 250 12.05 18.12 24.48
N SER A 251 13.20 18.34 23.83
CA SER A 251 13.42 18.10 22.40
C SER A 251 14.75 17.38 22.22
N PRO A 252 14.78 16.23 21.53
CA PRO A 252 13.64 15.54 20.92
C PRO A 252 12.75 14.84 21.96
N CYS A 253 11.45 14.68 21.66
CA CYS A 253 10.49 13.98 22.48
C CYS A 253 9.95 12.75 21.72
N TYR A 254 9.93 11.58 22.36
CA TYR A 254 9.36 10.34 21.81
C TYR A 254 7.88 10.17 22.14
N HIS A 255 7.31 11.05 22.95
CA HIS A 255 5.93 11.00 23.43
C HIS A 255 5.56 9.68 24.14
N LEU A 256 6.50 9.10 24.90
CA LEU A 256 6.33 7.86 25.66
C LEU A 256 5.94 8.10 27.13
N SER A 257 6.84 8.78 27.86
CA SER A 257 6.70 9.01 29.29
C SER A 257 7.42 10.27 29.75
N GLU A 258 7.86 11.11 28.82
CA GLU A 258 8.62 12.31 29.12
C GLU A 258 7.74 13.30 29.92
N PRO A 259 8.25 13.83 31.05
CA PRO A 259 7.49 14.77 31.85
C PRO A 259 7.29 16.10 31.08
N GLY A 260 6.05 16.61 31.07
CA GLY A 260 5.69 17.81 30.33
C GLY A 260 5.60 17.56 28.79
N CYS A 261 5.27 16.33 28.38
CA CYS A 261 4.99 16.03 26.99
C CYS A 261 3.57 16.49 26.61
N ALA A 262 3.47 17.39 25.63
CA ALA A 262 2.19 17.95 25.20
C ALA A 262 1.26 16.92 24.53
N VAL A 263 1.82 15.93 23.84
CA VAL A 263 1.03 14.83 23.23
C VAL A 263 0.39 13.95 24.31
N LEU A 264 1.15 13.59 25.37
CA LEU A 264 0.63 12.81 26.49
C LEU A 264 -0.45 13.59 27.26
N GLU A 265 -0.29 14.88 27.40
CA GLU A 265 -1.29 15.75 28.07
C GLU A 265 -2.57 15.83 27.22
N ALA A 266 -2.44 16.04 25.91
CA ALA A 266 -3.58 16.04 25.00
C ALA A 266 -4.38 14.72 25.04
N ALA A 267 -3.70 13.58 25.16
CA ALA A 267 -4.37 12.28 25.32
C ALA A 267 -5.08 12.15 26.68
N ARG A 268 -4.49 12.68 27.77
CA ARG A 268 -5.15 12.73 29.09
C ARG A 268 -6.40 13.60 29.09
N GLU A 269 -6.36 14.71 28.38
CA GLU A 269 -7.47 15.64 28.22
C GLU A 269 -8.54 15.16 27.21
N GLY A 270 -8.33 14.02 26.55
CA GLY A 270 -9.25 13.47 25.53
C GLY A 270 -9.24 14.23 24.20
N LYS A 271 -8.24 15.08 23.96
CA LYS A 271 -8.02 15.79 22.69
C LYS A 271 -7.35 14.91 21.64
N LEU A 272 -6.67 13.86 22.07
CA LEU A 272 -6.05 12.82 21.25
C LEU A 272 -6.56 11.46 21.68
N GLY A 273 -6.82 10.55 20.72
CA GLY A 273 -7.30 9.19 21.01
C GLY A 273 -6.27 8.39 21.81
N LYS A 274 -6.66 7.87 22.98
CA LYS A 274 -5.79 7.09 23.85
C LYS A 274 -5.34 5.81 23.18
N GLU A 275 -6.27 5.09 22.57
CA GLU A 275 -6.01 3.82 21.87
C GLU A 275 -5.02 4.02 20.73
N ARG A 276 -5.12 5.14 20.02
CA ARG A 276 -4.19 5.48 18.95
C ARG A 276 -2.80 5.81 19.49
N LEU A 277 -2.70 6.52 20.62
CA LEU A 277 -1.42 6.77 21.29
C LEU A 277 -0.78 5.46 21.81
N GLU A 278 -1.57 4.54 22.35
CA GLU A 278 -1.09 3.23 22.77
C GLU A 278 -0.53 2.42 21.59
N ARG A 279 -1.20 2.42 20.45
CA ARG A 279 -0.70 1.78 19.22
C ARG A 279 0.57 2.46 18.69
N TYR A 280 0.69 3.78 18.79
CA TYR A 280 1.93 4.49 18.51
C TYR A 280 3.09 3.98 19.39
N HIS A 281 2.87 3.81 20.70
CA HIS A 281 3.88 3.28 21.62
C HIS A 281 4.31 1.86 21.22
N LEU A 282 3.37 0.99 20.82
CA LEU A 282 3.67 -0.35 20.32
C LEU A 282 4.51 -0.29 19.04
N LEU A 283 4.14 0.55 18.09
CA LEU A 283 4.91 0.74 16.86
C LEU A 283 6.30 1.29 17.14
N LEU A 284 6.42 2.30 18.01
CA LEU A 284 7.71 2.87 18.39
C LEU A 284 8.63 1.82 19.03
N SER A 285 8.07 0.91 19.83
CA SER A 285 8.84 -0.21 20.40
C SER A 285 9.40 -1.12 19.30
N ARG A 286 8.57 -1.50 18.31
CA ARG A 286 9.00 -2.29 17.15
C ARG A 286 10.07 -1.58 16.33
N VAL A 287 9.90 -0.27 16.08
CA VAL A 287 10.89 0.56 15.37
C VAL A 287 12.22 0.59 16.11
N LYS A 288 12.20 0.78 17.44
CA LYS A 288 13.41 0.77 18.27
C LYS A 288 14.13 -0.58 18.22
N GLU A 289 13.40 -1.68 18.28
CA GLU A 289 13.96 -3.03 18.20
C GLU A 289 14.63 -3.28 16.84
N ALA A 290 13.92 -3.02 15.74
CA ALA A 290 14.49 -3.17 14.41
C ALA A 290 15.68 -2.23 14.15
N TRP A 291 15.64 -1.01 14.68
CA TRP A 291 16.77 -0.07 14.58
C TRP A 291 18.02 -0.55 15.32
N ARG A 292 17.87 -1.25 16.45
CA ARG A 292 18.99 -1.89 17.18
C ARG A 292 19.60 -3.04 16.37
N ASN A 293 18.73 -3.86 15.77
CA ASN A 293 19.15 -5.10 15.08
C ASN A 293 19.56 -4.85 13.61
N ARG A 294 19.66 -3.59 13.13
CA ARG A 294 19.95 -3.28 11.73
C ARG A 294 21.37 -3.64 11.25
N TYR A 295 22.26 -3.95 12.17
CA TYR A 295 23.65 -4.34 11.89
C TYR A 295 23.97 -5.80 12.26
N ASP A 296 22.99 -6.53 12.81
CA ASP A 296 23.09 -7.97 13.08
C ASP A 296 22.61 -8.75 11.83
#